data_a23367a8b2e3546d0d89fd06624e0dc6
#
_entry.id   a23367a8b2e3546d0d89fd06624e0dc6
#
_cell.length_a   1.000
_cell.length_b   1.000
_cell.length_c   1.000
_cell.angle_alpha   90.00
_cell.angle_beta   90.00
_cell.angle_gamma   90.00
#
_symmetry.space_group_name_H-M   'P 1'
#
loop_
_entity.id
_entity.type
_entity.pdbx_description
1 polymer ?
#
loop_
_entity_poly.entity_id
_entity_poly.type
_entity_poly.pdbx_seq_one_letter_code
_entity_poly.pdbx_strand_id
1 'polypeptide(L)'
;MKKRTTIRISAFLLCLCCAFFTSCKEDDGKGYVFGYDISSNPGSLDPQYASDRESYLIIGSVFEGLFRIGADGNAEKAMAESYTVSDDGLTYSFKLKQDRYWTDVNGYNKKVTAADFVFGFRRLFLPETRAPKASEYFCIKNSDKINSGEITDLSQLGVTAQGDYSLTIELQYTEPSFAMLLAMPAAMPCNEEYFIKAQGKYGLDAERTASNGPFYVKTWNYDAWSNNNNNLVLRYSDKYNEHDEVTPLGLNFFIEDNHITDFTDGTSQSIVLSGSKAKSYLDKNYIYDEFSTAVYGITMNTSNSIFKSDKLRYALLYATDTAELEMPFGYTVADGAVPPSVKNSLGSYRDVVGSKAVVKPDEIKAYTAYQSACAGIDKADLYSVNIIAVENRDEEIGESVKGILQQWQAKLGMYCSISYISESEYDEKLKNGDYTLALTRLNGSYNCPEAYLNSFTGNVNKYSAMNSDYSKLLEKASQAKDEKEEYELCRQAEKQLISDGRFIPVAYVTEYFISTKNCENIIYDAFTGQVDYRNALYFD
;
A
#
# COMPACT_ATOMS: atom_id res chain seq x y z
N MET A 1 -35.07 56.07 56.24
CA MET A 1 -34.27 56.07 55.00
C MET A 1 -33.13 55.05 55.07
N LYS A 2 -33.34 53.75 55.20
CA LYS A 2 -32.29 52.71 55.25
C LYS A 2 -32.65 51.37 54.57
N LYS A 3 -33.69 51.32 53.72
CA LYS A 3 -34.10 50.08 53.04
C LYS A 3 -34.01 50.07 51.53
N ARG A 4 -33.52 51.13 50.88
CA ARG A 4 -33.39 51.18 49.40
C ARG A 4 -31.98 50.97 48.83
N THR A 5 -30.97 50.97 49.69
CA THR A 5 -29.55 50.80 49.22
C THR A 5 -29.13 49.34 49.16
N THR A 6 -29.72 48.46 49.98
CA THR A 6 -29.34 47.03 50.02
C THR A 6 -29.85 46.23 48.81
N ILE A 7 -30.97 46.64 48.21
CA ILE A 7 -31.52 45.92 47.02
C ILE A 7 -30.75 46.22 45.75
N ARG A 8 -30.11 47.37 45.63
CA ARG A 8 -29.28 47.74 44.44
C ARG A 8 -27.92 47.05 44.43
N ILE A 9 -27.36 46.73 45.60
CA ILE A 9 -26.07 46.03 45.70
C ILE A 9 -26.26 44.53 45.42
N SER A 10 -27.39 43.93 45.84
CA SER A 10 -27.69 42.51 45.51
C SER A 10 -27.98 42.28 44.04
N ALA A 11 -28.63 43.25 43.34
CA ALA A 11 -28.87 43.14 41.89
C ALA A 11 -27.56 43.32 41.06
N PHE A 12 -26.60 44.12 41.55
CA PHE A 12 -25.34 44.30 40.88
C PHE A 12 -24.38 43.10 41.10
N LEU A 13 -24.43 42.43 42.26
CA LEU A 13 -23.71 41.17 42.49
C LEU A 13 -24.31 39.99 41.72
N LEU A 14 -25.62 39.96 41.51
CA LEU A 14 -26.25 38.90 40.69
C LEU A 14 -25.93 39.05 39.18
N CYS A 15 -25.82 40.30 38.69
CA CYS A 15 -25.35 40.55 37.31
C CYS A 15 -23.87 40.28 37.10
N LEU A 16 -23.01 40.40 38.14
CA LEU A 16 -21.60 40.05 38.04
C LEU A 16 -21.37 38.53 38.06
N CYS A 17 -22.25 37.75 38.75
CA CYS A 17 -22.16 36.28 38.69
C CYS A 17 -22.66 35.68 37.39
N CYS A 18 -23.46 36.41 36.59
CA CYS A 18 -23.88 35.95 35.26
C CYS A 18 -22.84 36.27 34.14
N ALA A 19 -21.80 37.08 34.44
CA ALA A 19 -20.76 37.42 33.49
C ALA A 19 -19.55 36.43 33.52
N PHE A 20 -19.57 35.43 34.39
CA PHE A 20 -18.58 34.35 34.45
C PHE A 20 -19.11 33.00 33.97
N PHE A 21 -20.20 32.97 33.20
CA PHE A 21 -20.38 31.88 32.29
C PHE A 21 -19.41 32.12 31.13
N THR A 22 -18.12 31.82 31.36
CA THR A 22 -17.24 31.46 30.29
C THR A 22 -17.98 30.39 29.50
N SER A 23 -18.37 30.72 28.30
CA SER A 23 -18.73 29.77 27.28
C SER A 23 -17.65 28.71 27.34
N CYS A 24 -17.89 27.56 27.91
CA CYS A 24 -17.14 26.38 27.58
C CYS A 24 -17.37 26.25 26.07
N LYS A 25 -16.38 26.66 25.28
CA LYS A 25 -16.33 26.29 23.88
C LYS A 25 -16.28 24.77 23.94
N GLU A 26 -17.28 24.10 23.43
CA GLU A 26 -17.19 22.65 23.26
C GLU A 26 -15.87 22.41 22.50
N ASP A 27 -15.07 21.50 22.98
CA ASP A 27 -13.88 21.07 22.28
C ASP A 27 -14.34 20.49 20.94
N ASP A 28 -13.95 21.16 19.84
CA ASP A 28 -14.30 20.74 18.48
C ASP A 28 -13.27 19.75 17.90
N GLY A 29 -12.30 19.32 18.73
CA GLY A 29 -11.27 18.34 18.38
C GLY A 29 -10.26 18.83 17.34
N LYS A 30 -10.32 20.12 16.96
CA LYS A 30 -9.43 20.70 15.94
C LYS A 30 -8.16 21.29 16.53
N GLY A 31 -7.14 21.44 15.69
CA GLY A 31 -5.92 22.15 16.06
C GLY A 31 -4.89 21.28 16.79
N TYR A 32 -5.04 19.97 16.76
CA TYR A 32 -4.09 19.03 17.34
C TYR A 32 -2.89 18.78 16.41
N VAL A 33 -1.77 18.32 16.97
CA VAL A 33 -0.59 17.85 16.21
C VAL A 33 -0.45 16.36 16.46
N PHE A 34 -0.77 15.55 15.46
CA PHE A 34 -0.72 14.10 15.59
C PHE A 34 0.72 13.58 15.52
N GLY A 35 1.02 12.54 16.27
CA GLY A 35 2.24 11.74 16.21
C GLY A 35 1.99 10.41 15.52
N TYR A 36 2.98 9.94 14.77
CA TYR A 36 2.99 8.62 14.14
C TYR A 36 4.42 8.09 14.02
N ASP A 37 4.62 6.82 14.31
CA ASP A 37 5.95 6.22 14.23
C ASP A 37 6.15 5.54 12.88
N ILE A 38 7.34 5.73 12.31
CA ILE A 38 7.80 5.06 11.10
C ILE A 38 9.08 4.28 11.37
N SER A 39 9.18 3.10 10.78
CA SER A 39 10.26 2.14 11.08
C SER A 39 11.60 2.51 10.45
N SER A 40 11.60 3.37 9.44
CA SER A 40 12.83 3.81 8.78
C SER A 40 12.71 5.23 8.24
N ASN A 41 13.88 5.82 7.97
CA ASN A 41 13.91 7.11 7.29
C ASN A 41 13.37 6.98 5.87
N PRO A 42 12.41 7.81 5.43
CA PRO A 42 11.92 7.80 4.05
C PRO A 42 13.07 7.91 3.06
N GLY A 43 13.06 7.06 2.03
CA GLY A 43 14.10 7.06 1.02
C GLY A 43 14.08 8.32 0.14
N SER A 44 12.88 8.80 -0.21
CA SER A 44 12.66 10.01 -0.98
C SER A 44 11.20 10.46 -0.92
N LEU A 45 10.96 11.76 -0.83
CA LEU A 45 9.63 12.35 -1.02
C LEU A 45 9.40 12.82 -2.47
N ASP A 46 10.19 12.37 -3.43
CA ASP A 46 9.92 12.55 -4.86
C ASP A 46 8.87 11.52 -5.31
N PRO A 47 7.62 11.93 -5.65
CA PRO A 47 6.54 10.99 -5.94
C PRO A 47 6.84 10.02 -7.09
N GLN A 48 7.61 10.45 -8.11
CA GLN A 48 7.95 9.61 -9.26
C GLN A 48 9.09 8.62 -8.97
N TYR A 49 9.83 8.83 -7.87
CA TYR A 49 11.00 8.02 -7.52
C TYR A 49 10.81 7.17 -6.26
N ALA A 50 9.94 7.59 -5.37
CA ALA A 50 9.64 6.88 -4.13
C ALA A 50 9.14 5.45 -4.39
N SER A 51 9.52 4.50 -3.51
CA SER A 51 9.12 3.09 -3.62
C SER A 51 8.90 2.41 -2.28
N ASP A 52 9.28 3.05 -1.18
CA ASP A 52 9.11 2.53 0.18
C ASP A 52 7.83 3.06 0.85
N ARG A 53 7.36 2.31 1.84
CA ARG A 53 6.11 2.58 2.55
C ARG A 53 6.15 3.90 3.32
N GLU A 54 7.25 4.20 3.97
CA GLU A 54 7.43 5.41 4.76
C GLU A 54 7.40 6.66 3.88
N SER A 55 8.04 6.59 2.70
CA SER A 55 7.93 7.65 1.69
C SER A 55 6.50 7.86 1.24
N TYR A 56 5.75 6.80 0.94
CA TYR A 56 4.34 6.89 0.50
C TYR A 56 3.44 7.48 1.57
N LEU A 57 3.62 7.09 2.82
CA LEU A 57 2.89 7.63 3.97
C LEU A 57 3.01 9.15 4.05
N ILE A 58 4.22 9.68 3.89
CA ILE A 58 4.46 11.12 3.99
C ILE A 58 4.04 11.84 2.70
N ILE A 59 4.30 11.26 1.53
CA ILE A 59 3.86 11.80 0.24
C ILE A 59 2.35 12.02 0.23
N GLY A 60 1.55 11.07 0.73
CA GLY A 60 0.09 11.20 0.85
C GLY A 60 -0.38 12.38 1.70
N SER A 61 0.46 12.87 2.62
CA SER A 61 0.16 14.05 3.46
C SER A 61 0.60 15.37 2.83
N VAL A 62 1.69 15.38 2.03
CA VAL A 62 2.29 16.61 1.49
C VAL A 62 2.00 16.87 0.02
N PHE A 63 1.53 15.86 -0.72
CA PHE A 63 1.11 16.01 -2.11
C PHE A 63 -0.37 15.67 -2.28
N GLU A 64 -0.97 16.20 -3.33
CA GLU A 64 -2.32 15.89 -3.76
C GLU A 64 -2.33 15.62 -5.27
N GLY A 65 -2.80 14.40 -5.66
CA GLY A 65 -2.96 13.96 -7.04
C GLY A 65 -4.28 14.37 -7.67
N LEU A 66 -4.60 13.85 -8.85
CA LEU A 66 -5.93 14.03 -9.47
C LEU A 66 -7.01 13.38 -8.60
N PHE A 67 -6.71 12.20 -8.07
CA PHE A 67 -7.51 11.45 -7.11
C PHE A 67 -6.72 11.21 -5.84
N ARG A 68 -7.40 10.76 -4.79
CA ARG A 68 -6.86 10.24 -3.53
C ARG A 68 -7.67 9.03 -3.10
N ILE A 69 -7.18 8.26 -2.15
CA ILE A 69 -7.93 7.15 -1.57
C ILE A 69 -8.92 7.70 -0.55
N GLY A 70 -10.19 7.35 -0.70
CA GLY A 70 -11.25 7.69 0.23
C GLY A 70 -11.36 6.71 1.40
N ALA A 71 -12.21 7.02 2.37
CA ALA A 71 -12.45 6.18 3.55
C ALA A 71 -12.99 4.77 3.21
N ASP A 72 -13.63 4.62 2.07
CA ASP A 72 -14.13 3.34 1.57
C ASP A 72 -13.07 2.52 0.81
N GLY A 73 -11.83 3.05 0.69
CA GLY A 73 -10.71 2.43 -0.04
C GLY A 73 -10.82 2.57 -1.56
N ASN A 74 -11.76 3.37 -2.08
CA ASN A 74 -11.88 3.68 -3.50
C ASN A 74 -11.25 5.04 -3.83
N ALA A 75 -10.97 5.25 -5.13
CA ALA A 75 -10.46 6.54 -5.57
C ALA A 75 -11.55 7.62 -5.55
N GLU A 76 -11.29 8.73 -4.88
CA GLU A 76 -12.12 9.93 -4.89
C GLU A 76 -11.39 11.13 -5.47
N LYS A 77 -12.14 12.11 -6.01
CA LYS A 77 -11.54 13.31 -6.62
C LYS A 77 -10.79 14.13 -5.57
N ALA A 78 -9.58 14.56 -5.94
CA ALA A 78 -8.72 15.43 -5.13
C ALA A 78 -8.44 16.76 -5.87
N MET A 79 -7.34 16.88 -6.61
CA MET A 79 -7.09 18.05 -7.49
C MET A 79 -8.07 18.15 -8.66
N ALA A 80 -8.68 17.03 -9.08
CA ALA A 80 -9.72 17.04 -10.10
C ALA A 80 -11.02 17.64 -9.53
N GLU A 81 -11.43 18.81 -10.00
CA GLU A 81 -12.76 19.37 -9.74
C GLU A 81 -13.84 18.52 -10.41
N SER A 82 -13.61 18.17 -11.67
CA SER A 82 -14.46 17.27 -12.45
C SER A 82 -13.67 16.55 -13.52
N TYR A 83 -14.22 15.44 -14.03
CA TYR A 83 -13.64 14.73 -15.15
C TYR A 83 -14.74 14.07 -16.01
N THR A 84 -14.39 13.74 -17.24
CA THR A 84 -15.19 12.95 -18.17
C THR A 84 -14.33 11.89 -18.82
N VAL A 85 -14.96 10.76 -19.15
CA VAL A 85 -14.32 9.66 -19.89
C VAL A 85 -15.06 9.52 -21.22
N SER A 86 -14.32 9.32 -22.31
CA SER A 86 -14.90 9.06 -23.63
C SER A 86 -15.63 7.71 -23.65
N ASP A 87 -16.55 7.53 -24.60
CA ASP A 87 -17.38 6.32 -24.72
C ASP A 87 -16.55 5.04 -24.94
N ASP A 88 -15.36 5.16 -25.53
CA ASP A 88 -14.40 4.06 -25.71
C ASP A 88 -13.51 3.79 -24.49
N GLY A 89 -13.64 4.59 -23.42
CA GLY A 89 -12.86 4.46 -22.19
C GLY A 89 -11.39 4.90 -22.32
N LEU A 90 -10.99 5.50 -23.45
CA LEU A 90 -9.58 5.78 -23.74
C LEU A 90 -9.15 7.23 -23.50
N THR A 91 -10.08 8.16 -23.32
CA THR A 91 -9.73 9.58 -23.10
C THR A 91 -10.36 10.11 -21.82
N TYR A 92 -9.52 10.53 -20.90
CA TYR A 92 -9.90 11.18 -19.65
C TYR A 92 -9.62 12.68 -19.74
N SER A 93 -10.65 13.50 -19.57
CA SER A 93 -10.55 14.97 -19.60
C SER A 93 -10.89 15.54 -18.23
N PHE A 94 -9.93 16.23 -17.62
CA PHE A 94 -10.03 16.77 -16.27
C PHE A 94 -10.12 18.30 -16.29
N LYS A 95 -10.94 18.85 -15.37
CA LYS A 95 -10.83 20.21 -14.90
C LYS A 95 -10.20 20.19 -13.52
N LEU A 96 -9.19 21.04 -13.30
CA LEU A 96 -8.46 21.13 -12.04
C LEU A 96 -9.03 22.24 -11.15
N LYS A 97 -8.97 22.05 -9.84
CA LYS A 97 -9.19 23.11 -8.84
C LYS A 97 -8.18 24.22 -9.06
N GLN A 98 -8.62 25.50 -8.98
CA GLN A 98 -7.79 26.66 -9.36
C GLN A 98 -7.12 27.35 -8.18
N ASP A 99 -7.45 26.95 -6.98
CA ASP A 99 -7.05 27.57 -5.71
C ASP A 99 -6.05 26.72 -4.92
N ARG A 100 -5.24 25.94 -5.65
CA ARG A 100 -4.16 25.13 -5.09
C ARG A 100 -2.81 25.73 -5.40
N TYR A 101 -1.90 25.65 -4.43
CA TYR A 101 -0.60 26.27 -4.50
C TYR A 101 0.49 25.32 -4.04
N TRP A 102 1.63 25.40 -4.70
CA TRP A 102 2.87 24.85 -4.22
C TRP A 102 3.39 25.68 -3.06
N THR A 103 3.86 25.02 -2.00
CA THR A 103 4.50 25.66 -0.85
C THR A 103 5.69 24.85 -0.36
N ASP A 104 6.61 25.49 0.36
CA ASP A 104 7.73 24.85 1.06
C ASP A 104 8.03 25.56 2.39
N VAL A 105 9.04 25.10 3.11
CA VAL A 105 9.50 25.69 4.37
C VAL A 105 10.05 27.12 4.20
N ASN A 106 10.47 27.50 2.99
CA ASN A 106 11.03 28.82 2.64
C ASN A 106 9.98 29.81 2.12
N GLY A 107 8.71 29.42 2.09
CA GLY A 107 7.60 30.27 1.63
C GLY A 107 7.43 30.30 0.11
N TYR A 108 7.85 29.24 -0.60
CA TYR A 108 7.53 29.11 -2.03
C TYR A 108 6.01 29.19 -2.22
N ASN A 109 5.59 29.91 -3.26
CA ASN A 109 4.16 30.15 -3.50
C ASN A 109 3.91 30.29 -5.00
N LYS A 110 3.46 29.20 -5.63
CA LYS A 110 3.09 29.14 -7.06
C LYS A 110 1.80 28.36 -7.20
N LYS A 111 0.94 28.73 -8.14
CA LYS A 111 -0.26 27.95 -8.46
C LYS A 111 0.11 26.59 -9.00
N VAL A 112 -0.66 25.59 -8.60
CA VAL A 112 -0.62 24.25 -9.23
C VAL A 112 -1.39 24.33 -10.54
N THR A 113 -0.80 23.81 -11.61
CA THR A 113 -1.37 23.86 -12.96
C THR A 113 -1.36 22.47 -13.62
N ALA A 114 -2.06 22.34 -14.73
CA ALA A 114 -2.04 21.12 -15.55
C ALA A 114 -0.62 20.81 -16.09
N ALA A 115 0.23 21.83 -16.27
CA ALA A 115 1.62 21.63 -16.68
C ALA A 115 2.43 20.87 -15.64
N ASP A 116 2.14 21.02 -14.34
CA ASP A 116 2.82 20.28 -13.27
C ASP A 116 2.50 18.78 -13.34
N PHE A 117 1.27 18.40 -13.70
CA PHE A 117 0.90 17.01 -13.97
C PHE A 117 1.59 16.46 -15.22
N VAL A 118 1.59 17.22 -16.32
CA VAL A 118 2.31 16.82 -17.55
C VAL A 118 3.79 16.59 -17.25
N PHE A 119 4.42 17.46 -16.47
CA PHE A 119 5.83 17.31 -16.11
C PHE A 119 6.05 16.09 -15.20
N GLY A 120 5.20 15.84 -14.20
CA GLY A 120 5.24 14.65 -13.36
C GLY A 120 5.18 13.34 -14.18
N PHE A 121 4.19 13.23 -15.10
CA PHE A 121 4.08 12.05 -15.98
C PHE A 121 5.25 11.93 -16.95
N ARG A 122 5.77 13.03 -17.50
CA ARG A 122 6.99 12.96 -18.33
C ARG A 122 8.16 12.40 -17.54
N ARG A 123 8.38 12.85 -16.31
CA ARG A 123 9.41 12.32 -15.42
C ARG A 123 9.21 10.83 -15.12
N LEU A 124 7.96 10.41 -14.89
CA LEU A 124 7.63 9.01 -14.60
C LEU A 124 8.12 8.07 -15.72
N PHE A 125 8.07 8.51 -16.98
CA PHE A 125 8.44 7.66 -18.12
C PHE A 125 9.83 7.94 -18.70
N LEU A 126 10.52 9.00 -18.29
CA LEU A 126 11.89 9.24 -18.72
C LEU A 126 12.81 8.11 -18.24
N PRO A 127 13.60 7.46 -19.14
CA PRO A 127 14.53 6.40 -18.77
C PRO A 127 15.53 6.80 -17.67
N GLU A 128 15.93 8.07 -17.66
CA GLU A 128 16.89 8.63 -16.70
C GLU A 128 16.32 8.69 -15.29
N THR A 129 15.01 8.85 -15.13
CA THR A 129 14.35 8.85 -13.82
C THR A 129 14.44 7.49 -13.15
N ARG A 130 14.42 6.41 -13.93
CA ARG A 130 14.37 5.02 -13.41
C ARG A 130 13.24 4.83 -12.42
N ALA A 131 12.08 5.42 -12.72
CA ALA A 131 10.93 5.39 -11.85
C ALA A 131 10.47 3.94 -11.61
N PRO A 132 10.43 3.48 -10.34
CA PRO A 132 10.16 2.07 -10.03
C PRO A 132 8.75 1.64 -10.39
N LYS A 133 7.82 2.60 -10.51
CA LYS A 133 6.40 2.38 -10.79
C LYS A 133 5.98 2.70 -12.23
N ALA A 134 6.90 3.04 -13.12
CA ALA A 134 6.56 3.43 -14.50
C ALA A 134 5.71 2.40 -15.24
N SER A 135 6.00 1.10 -15.06
CA SER A 135 5.29 0.03 -15.75
C SER A 135 3.83 -0.14 -15.36
N GLU A 136 3.43 0.32 -14.17
CA GLU A 136 2.04 0.27 -13.72
C GLU A 136 1.15 1.25 -14.53
N TYR A 137 1.75 2.22 -15.22
CA TYR A 137 1.08 3.25 -16.02
C TYR A 137 1.27 3.09 -17.54
N PHE A 138 1.70 1.93 -18.01
CA PHE A 138 1.87 1.68 -19.45
C PHE A 138 0.54 1.62 -20.23
N CYS A 139 -0.59 1.73 -19.56
CA CYS A 139 -1.87 2.03 -20.20
C CYS A 139 -1.90 3.42 -20.86
N ILE A 140 -1.09 4.39 -20.41
CA ILE A 140 -1.02 5.73 -21.00
C ILE A 140 -0.32 5.64 -22.37
N LYS A 141 -0.89 6.27 -23.38
CA LYS A 141 -0.42 6.27 -24.76
C LYS A 141 1.06 6.65 -24.88
N ASN A 142 1.84 5.80 -25.55
CA ASN A 142 3.27 5.91 -25.80
C ASN A 142 4.19 5.89 -24.54
N SER A 143 3.66 5.65 -23.35
CA SER A 143 4.45 5.65 -22.10
C SER A 143 5.53 4.57 -22.07
N ASP A 144 5.20 3.35 -22.51
CA ASP A 144 6.11 2.20 -22.63
C ASP A 144 7.25 2.47 -23.63
N LYS A 145 6.93 3.08 -24.78
CA LYS A 145 7.91 3.42 -25.83
C LYS A 145 8.83 4.56 -25.41
N ILE A 146 8.32 5.53 -24.65
CA ILE A 146 9.16 6.58 -24.05
C ILE A 146 10.06 5.97 -22.98
N ASN A 147 9.51 5.12 -22.11
CA ASN A 147 10.28 4.49 -21.04
C ASN A 147 11.39 3.55 -21.56
N SER A 148 11.17 2.88 -22.70
CA SER A 148 12.18 2.07 -23.37
C SER A 148 13.20 2.89 -24.19
N GLY A 149 12.95 4.18 -24.40
CA GLY A 149 13.76 5.05 -25.26
C GLY A 149 13.51 4.90 -26.78
N GLU A 150 12.47 4.16 -27.18
CA GLU A 150 12.04 4.05 -28.58
C GLU A 150 11.50 5.39 -29.09
N ILE A 151 10.76 6.12 -28.24
CA ILE A 151 10.29 7.47 -28.49
C ILE A 151 11.02 8.43 -27.54
N THR A 152 11.73 9.40 -28.12
CA THR A 152 12.46 10.45 -27.37
C THR A 152 11.72 11.78 -27.32
N ASP A 153 10.72 11.97 -28.19
CA ASP A 153 9.87 13.18 -28.22
C ASP A 153 8.74 13.04 -27.19
N LEU A 154 8.92 13.70 -26.05
CA LEU A 154 7.96 13.69 -24.94
C LEU A 154 6.62 14.36 -25.25
N SER A 155 6.52 15.07 -26.38
CA SER A 155 5.23 15.64 -26.82
C SER A 155 4.26 14.56 -27.32
N GLN A 156 4.74 13.36 -27.61
CA GLN A 156 3.96 12.21 -28.04
C GLN A 156 3.34 11.43 -26.86
N LEU A 157 3.70 11.75 -25.62
CA LEU A 157 3.07 11.17 -24.45
C LEU A 157 1.59 11.54 -24.42
N GLY A 158 0.71 10.56 -24.14
CA GLY A 158 -0.73 10.75 -24.03
C GLY A 158 -1.18 11.62 -22.84
N VAL A 159 -0.37 12.58 -22.39
CA VAL A 159 -0.72 13.51 -21.30
C VAL A 159 -0.48 14.94 -21.75
N THR A 160 -1.54 15.74 -21.85
CA THR A 160 -1.49 17.10 -22.39
C THR A 160 -2.27 18.09 -21.55
N ALA A 161 -1.71 19.31 -21.42
CA ALA A 161 -2.39 20.43 -20.79
C ALA A 161 -3.02 21.34 -21.85
N GLN A 162 -4.25 21.77 -21.59
CA GLN A 162 -4.98 22.75 -22.42
C GLN A 162 -5.25 24.01 -21.58
N GLY A 163 -4.24 24.87 -21.46
CA GLY A 163 -4.21 25.97 -20.50
C GLY A 163 -3.87 25.49 -19.09
N ASP A 164 -4.07 26.37 -18.10
CA ASP A 164 -3.57 26.12 -16.74
C ASP A 164 -4.34 25.05 -15.96
N TYR A 165 -5.63 24.84 -16.28
CA TYR A 165 -6.54 24.05 -15.44
C TYR A 165 -7.32 22.97 -16.20
N SER A 166 -6.86 22.61 -17.39
CA SER A 166 -7.44 21.50 -18.17
C SER A 166 -6.34 20.52 -18.53
N LEU A 167 -6.54 19.26 -18.16
CA LEU A 167 -5.62 18.16 -18.42
C LEU A 167 -6.36 17.06 -19.20
N THR A 168 -5.72 16.53 -20.23
CA THR A 168 -6.21 15.35 -20.94
C THR A 168 -5.20 14.22 -20.84
N ILE A 169 -5.67 13.01 -20.52
CA ILE A 169 -4.88 11.78 -20.51
C ILE A 169 -5.51 10.82 -21.52
N GLU A 170 -4.74 10.42 -22.53
CA GLU A 170 -5.10 9.42 -23.53
C GLU A 170 -4.47 8.08 -23.17
N LEU A 171 -5.26 7.03 -23.15
CA LEU A 171 -4.81 5.64 -22.96
C LEU A 171 -4.60 4.96 -24.31
N GLN A 172 -3.72 3.97 -24.35
CA GLN A 172 -3.55 3.09 -25.52
C GLN A 172 -4.41 1.81 -25.44
N TYR A 173 -4.92 1.49 -24.25
CA TYR A 173 -5.91 0.46 -23.98
C TYR A 173 -6.69 0.86 -22.71
N THR A 174 -7.87 0.28 -22.52
CA THR A 174 -8.68 0.51 -21.32
C THR A 174 -7.95 0.00 -20.08
N GLU A 175 -8.18 0.66 -18.95
CA GLU A 175 -7.62 0.26 -17.64
C GLU A 175 -8.72 0.49 -16.58
N PRO A 176 -9.42 -0.56 -16.13
CA PRO A 176 -10.51 -0.41 -15.15
C PRO A 176 -10.06 0.24 -13.84
N SER A 177 -8.84 -0.05 -13.41
CA SER A 177 -8.25 0.51 -12.19
C SER A 177 -7.59 1.88 -12.39
N PHE A 178 -7.78 2.57 -13.54
CA PHE A 178 -7.05 3.80 -13.85
C PHE A 178 -7.28 4.92 -12.85
N ALA A 179 -8.50 5.09 -12.33
CA ALA A 179 -8.78 6.08 -11.28
C ALA A 179 -7.98 5.78 -9.99
N MET A 180 -7.83 4.51 -9.64
CA MET A 180 -7.01 4.07 -8.51
C MET A 180 -5.52 4.38 -8.75
N LEU A 181 -5.00 4.09 -9.94
CA LEU A 181 -3.62 4.45 -10.31
C LEU A 181 -3.38 5.96 -10.22
N LEU A 182 -4.36 6.79 -10.60
CA LEU A 182 -4.25 8.25 -10.48
C LEU A 182 -4.31 8.78 -9.03
N ALA A 183 -4.66 7.95 -8.06
CA ALA A 183 -4.60 8.26 -6.63
C ALA A 183 -3.22 7.91 -6.01
N MET A 184 -2.39 7.13 -6.71
CA MET A 184 -1.09 6.68 -6.22
C MET A 184 -0.01 7.77 -6.31
N PRO A 185 1.04 7.72 -5.47
CA PRO A 185 2.11 8.70 -5.45
C PRO A 185 2.74 9.00 -6.81
N ALA A 186 3.02 7.97 -7.63
CA ALA A 186 3.69 8.14 -8.92
C ALA A 186 2.94 9.02 -9.93
N ALA A 187 1.60 9.15 -9.78
CA ALA A 187 0.76 10.01 -10.62
C ALA A 187 0.62 11.46 -10.10
N MET A 188 1.25 11.80 -8.98
CA MET A 188 1.17 13.14 -8.40
C MET A 188 1.94 14.18 -9.24
N PRO A 189 1.55 15.46 -9.19
CA PRO A 189 2.20 16.51 -9.97
C PRO A 189 3.62 16.78 -9.47
N CYS A 190 4.44 17.39 -10.33
CA CYS A 190 5.77 17.90 -9.98
C CYS A 190 5.96 19.29 -10.58
N ASN A 191 6.37 20.26 -9.77
CA ASN A 191 6.66 21.61 -10.27
C ASN A 191 8.02 21.63 -10.95
N GLU A 192 8.06 21.90 -12.25
CA GLU A 192 9.27 21.87 -13.07
C GLU A 192 10.32 22.89 -12.61
N GLU A 193 9.92 24.14 -12.35
CA GLU A 193 10.84 25.20 -11.88
C GLU A 193 11.52 24.79 -10.57
N TYR A 194 10.73 24.27 -9.62
CA TYR A 194 11.24 23.83 -8.33
C TYR A 194 12.14 22.62 -8.45
N PHE A 195 11.75 21.64 -9.27
CA PHE A 195 12.55 20.45 -9.54
C PHE A 195 13.94 20.79 -10.09
N ILE A 196 14.00 21.69 -11.09
CA ILE A 196 15.27 22.14 -11.67
C ILE A 196 16.11 22.86 -10.61
N LYS A 197 15.49 23.72 -9.80
CA LYS A 197 16.16 24.45 -8.71
C LYS A 197 16.74 23.51 -7.64
N ALA A 198 16.12 22.35 -7.41
CA ALA A 198 16.59 21.37 -6.44
C ALA A 198 17.88 20.64 -6.86
N GLN A 199 18.32 20.76 -8.12
CA GLN A 199 19.62 20.27 -8.62
C GLN A 199 19.89 18.80 -8.28
N GLY A 200 18.93 17.90 -8.55
CA GLY A 200 19.02 16.47 -8.30
C GLY A 200 18.78 16.04 -6.84
N LYS A 201 18.33 16.96 -6.00
CA LYS A 201 18.01 16.69 -4.58
C LYS A 201 16.52 16.87 -4.25
N TYR A 202 15.66 16.87 -5.25
CA TYR A 202 14.22 17.01 -5.05
C TYR A 202 13.69 15.88 -4.18
N GLY A 203 12.94 16.24 -3.12
CA GLY A 203 12.35 15.27 -2.20
C GLY A 203 13.33 14.60 -1.22
N LEU A 204 14.57 15.12 -1.03
CA LEU A 204 15.56 14.53 -0.13
C LEU A 204 15.72 15.26 1.20
N ASP A 205 15.13 16.42 1.36
CA ASP A 205 15.12 17.20 2.60
C ASP A 205 13.96 18.22 2.58
N ALA A 206 13.73 18.88 3.73
CA ALA A 206 12.65 19.86 3.87
C ALA A 206 12.78 21.07 2.94
N GLU A 207 14.02 21.52 2.68
CA GLU A 207 14.28 22.73 1.85
C GLU A 207 14.11 22.45 0.36
N ARG A 208 14.07 21.17 -0.04
CA ARG A 208 13.97 20.71 -1.43
C ARG A 208 12.72 19.89 -1.71
N THR A 209 11.72 19.98 -0.82
CA THR A 209 10.41 19.36 -0.98
C THR A 209 9.36 20.46 -1.10
N ALA A 210 8.84 20.68 -2.31
CA ALA A 210 7.66 21.51 -2.52
C ALA A 210 6.41 20.64 -2.40
N SER A 211 5.41 21.13 -1.68
CA SER A 211 4.16 20.45 -1.37
C SER A 211 2.98 21.17 -2.02
N ASN A 212 2.01 20.43 -2.53
CA ASN A 212 0.74 20.97 -3.02
C ASN A 212 -0.48 20.42 -2.24
N GLY A 213 -0.23 19.64 -1.21
CA GLY A 213 -1.22 19.04 -0.32
C GLY A 213 -1.48 19.88 0.93
N PRO A 214 -2.26 19.32 1.89
CA PRO A 214 -2.67 20.02 3.11
C PRO A 214 -1.53 20.36 4.06
N PHE A 215 -0.42 19.61 3.99
CA PHE A 215 0.74 19.84 4.83
C PHE A 215 2.00 20.08 3.99
N TYR A 216 3.00 20.74 4.59
CA TYR A 216 4.34 20.88 4.02
C TYR A 216 5.40 20.39 5.00
N VAL A 217 6.55 19.97 4.49
CA VAL A 217 7.68 19.51 5.31
C VAL A 217 8.31 20.71 6.01
N LYS A 218 8.16 20.77 7.34
CA LYS A 218 8.75 21.83 8.17
C LYS A 218 10.21 21.53 8.51
N THR A 219 10.48 20.32 8.98
CA THR A 219 11.83 19.83 9.28
C THR A 219 11.91 18.34 8.96
N TRP A 220 13.10 17.92 8.58
CA TRP A 220 13.42 16.51 8.38
C TRP A 220 14.83 16.26 8.93
N ASN A 221 14.89 15.67 10.11
CA ASN A 221 16.11 15.38 10.83
C ASN A 221 16.32 13.87 10.86
N TYR A 222 17.43 13.42 10.34
CA TYR A 222 17.83 12.02 10.42
C TYR A 222 19.34 11.89 10.58
N ASP A 223 19.75 11.18 11.63
CA ASP A 223 21.13 10.78 11.86
C ASP A 223 21.16 9.26 12.09
N ALA A 224 21.68 8.53 11.11
CA ALA A 224 21.79 7.07 11.17
C ALA A 224 22.68 6.55 12.33
N TRP A 225 23.48 7.40 12.93
CA TRP A 225 24.41 7.06 14.01
C TRP A 225 23.88 7.44 15.41
N SER A 226 22.75 8.15 15.45
CA SER A 226 22.12 8.63 16.69
C SER A 226 20.63 8.36 16.64
N ASN A 227 20.11 7.63 17.61
CA ASN A 227 18.66 7.42 17.76
C ASN A 227 17.97 8.62 18.43
N ASN A 228 18.63 9.76 18.58
CA ASN A 228 18.06 10.92 19.24
C ASN A 228 17.52 11.92 18.21
N ASN A 229 16.25 12.30 18.32
CA ASN A 229 15.58 13.33 17.53
C ASN A 229 15.48 13.03 16.02
N ASN A 230 15.45 11.77 15.63
CA ASN A 230 15.14 11.37 14.26
C ASN A 230 13.64 11.58 14.01
N ASN A 231 13.30 12.63 13.28
CA ASN A 231 11.91 12.97 13.02
C ASN A 231 11.71 13.72 11.71
N LEU A 232 10.51 13.60 11.18
CA LEU A 232 10.02 14.40 10.08
C LEU A 232 8.74 15.12 10.54
N VAL A 233 8.75 16.44 10.47
CA VAL A 233 7.69 17.29 10.99
C VAL A 233 6.96 17.96 9.84
N LEU A 234 5.66 17.74 9.77
CA LEU A 234 4.76 18.43 8.84
C LEU A 234 3.97 19.50 9.56
N ARG A 235 3.64 20.58 8.86
CA ARG A 235 2.76 21.64 9.35
C ARG A 235 1.71 21.96 8.30
N TYR A 236 0.53 22.33 8.79
CA TYR A 236 -0.58 22.77 7.97
C TYR A 236 -0.16 23.90 7.01
N SER A 237 -0.59 23.82 5.76
CA SER A 237 -0.32 24.82 4.73
C SER A 237 -1.48 25.82 4.66
N ASP A 238 -1.21 27.09 4.99
CA ASP A 238 -2.18 28.19 4.82
C ASP A 238 -2.49 28.49 3.34
N LYS A 239 -1.81 27.84 2.42
CA LYS A 239 -2.03 27.90 0.96
C LYS A 239 -2.95 26.80 0.44
N TYR A 240 -3.33 25.86 1.31
CA TYR A 240 -4.32 24.83 0.99
C TYR A 240 -5.71 25.36 1.37
N ASN A 241 -6.54 25.68 0.38
CA ASN A 241 -7.77 26.47 0.57
C ASN A 241 -9.01 25.65 1.04
N GLU A 242 -8.84 24.42 1.45
CA GLU A 242 -9.89 23.64 2.11
C GLU A 242 -9.77 23.71 3.65
N HIS A 243 -9.68 24.95 4.19
CA HIS A 243 -9.50 25.20 5.62
C HIS A 243 -10.50 24.49 6.53
N ASP A 244 -11.73 24.34 6.08
CA ASP A 244 -12.78 23.69 6.88
C ASP A 244 -12.63 22.14 6.86
N GLU A 245 -11.86 21.62 5.93
CA GLU A 245 -11.60 20.19 5.77
C GLU A 245 -10.27 19.74 6.40
N VAL A 246 -9.35 20.66 6.72
CA VAL A 246 -8.08 20.32 7.37
C VAL A 246 -8.13 20.75 8.82
N THR A 247 -8.19 19.78 9.70
CA THR A 247 -8.40 20.00 11.14
C THR A 247 -7.11 20.01 11.96
N PRO A 248 -6.04 19.20 11.66
CA PRO A 248 -4.78 19.23 12.40
C PRO A 248 -3.92 20.44 12.06
N LEU A 249 -3.13 20.91 13.04
CA LEU A 249 -2.06 21.89 12.83
C LEU A 249 -0.79 21.28 12.23
N GLY A 250 -0.64 19.96 12.31
CA GLY A 250 0.50 19.25 11.75
C GLY A 250 0.60 17.80 12.16
N LEU A 251 1.64 17.16 11.65
CA LEU A 251 1.97 15.76 11.94
C LEU A 251 3.45 15.68 12.34
N ASN A 252 3.77 14.84 13.31
CA ASN A 252 5.13 14.51 13.71
C ASN A 252 5.35 13.03 13.44
N PHE A 253 6.26 12.70 12.52
CA PHE A 253 6.70 11.33 12.28
C PHE A 253 7.98 11.08 13.05
N PHE A 254 7.97 10.08 13.94
CA PHE A 254 9.13 9.65 14.71
C PHE A 254 9.78 8.47 13.97
N ILE A 255 11.10 8.54 13.75
CA ILE A 255 11.85 7.53 13.00
C ILE A 255 12.58 6.67 14.00
N GLU A 256 11.92 5.61 14.47
CA GLU A 256 12.47 4.73 15.52
C GLU A 256 11.74 3.36 15.57
N ASP A 257 12.33 2.41 16.30
CA ASP A 257 11.77 1.04 16.41
C ASP A 257 10.82 0.87 17.62
N ASN A 258 10.31 1.95 18.20
CA ASN A 258 9.65 1.91 19.52
C ASN A 258 8.13 2.11 19.47
N HIS A 259 7.51 1.79 18.32
CA HIS A 259 6.12 2.07 17.98
C HIS A 259 5.09 1.73 19.07
N ILE A 260 5.27 0.61 19.78
CA ILE A 260 4.32 0.18 20.82
C ILE A 260 4.42 1.08 22.05
N THR A 261 5.64 1.48 22.45
CA THR A 261 5.85 2.35 23.61
C THR A 261 5.25 3.72 23.36
N ASP A 262 5.51 4.33 22.21
CA ASP A 262 5.04 5.65 21.85
C ASP A 262 3.52 5.72 21.70
N PHE A 263 2.92 4.64 21.18
CA PHE A 263 1.45 4.52 21.15
C PHE A 263 0.86 4.40 22.57
N THR A 264 1.51 3.65 23.46
CA THR A 264 1.01 3.43 24.83
C THR A 264 1.16 4.65 25.74
N ASP A 265 2.18 5.46 25.54
CA ASP A 265 2.39 6.70 26.33
C ASP A 265 1.73 7.94 25.72
N GLY A 266 1.13 7.79 24.52
CA GLY A 266 0.37 8.83 23.82
C GLY A 266 1.23 9.76 22.96
N THR A 267 2.50 9.44 22.73
CA THR A 267 3.37 10.15 21.77
C THR A 267 2.85 9.97 20.35
N SER A 268 2.45 8.74 19.99
CA SER A 268 1.74 8.40 18.76
C SER A 268 0.26 8.13 19.04
N GLN A 269 -0.65 8.58 18.18
CA GLN A 269 -2.09 8.41 18.35
C GLN A 269 -2.66 7.22 17.60
N SER A 270 -1.90 6.64 16.69
CA SER A 270 -2.30 5.44 15.94
C SER A 270 -1.12 4.54 15.63
N ILE A 271 -1.40 3.26 15.41
CA ILE A 271 -0.40 2.21 15.14
C ILE A 271 -1.02 1.13 14.25
N VAL A 272 -0.19 0.46 13.44
CA VAL A 272 -0.57 -0.75 12.70
C VAL A 272 0.08 -1.97 13.33
N LEU A 273 -0.74 -2.93 13.72
CA LEU A 273 -0.28 -4.19 14.31
C LEU A 273 -0.92 -5.39 13.60
N SER A 274 -0.25 -6.53 13.63
CA SER A 274 -0.77 -7.81 13.14
C SER A 274 -0.46 -8.94 14.10
N GLY A 275 -1.12 -10.08 13.92
CA GLY A 275 -0.89 -11.27 14.72
C GLY A 275 -1.13 -11.06 16.21
N SER A 276 -0.41 -11.79 17.04
CA SER A 276 -0.55 -11.77 18.50
C SER A 276 -0.26 -10.40 19.13
N LYS A 277 0.55 -9.57 18.47
CA LYS A 277 0.88 -8.21 18.94
C LYS A 277 -0.35 -7.31 19.00
N ALA A 278 -1.31 -7.47 18.07
CA ALA A 278 -2.53 -6.68 18.05
C ALA A 278 -3.50 -7.03 19.19
N LYS A 279 -3.51 -8.29 19.64
CA LYS A 279 -4.55 -8.87 20.50
C LYS A 279 -4.87 -8.06 21.77
N SER A 280 -3.87 -7.46 22.39
CA SER A 280 -4.04 -6.67 23.63
C SER A 280 -4.65 -5.29 23.41
N TYR A 281 -4.72 -4.83 22.17
CA TYR A 281 -5.24 -3.51 21.78
C TYR A 281 -6.62 -3.57 21.14
N LEU A 282 -7.16 -4.78 20.92
CA LEU A 282 -8.51 -4.98 20.33
C LEU A 282 -9.59 -5.02 21.40
N ASP A 283 -9.53 -4.11 22.35
CA ASP A 283 -10.50 -3.97 23.41
C ASP A 283 -11.23 -2.62 23.32
N LYS A 284 -12.16 -2.42 24.24
CA LYS A 284 -12.97 -1.19 24.29
C LYS A 284 -12.20 0.10 24.58
N ASN A 285 -10.87 0.06 24.81
CA ASN A 285 -10.05 1.24 25.10
C ASN A 285 -9.49 1.88 23.85
N TYR A 286 -9.58 1.20 22.70
CA TYR A 286 -9.09 1.65 21.41
C TYR A 286 -10.18 1.58 20.35
N ILE A 287 -9.97 2.28 19.25
CA ILE A 287 -10.74 2.17 18.00
C ILE A 287 -9.85 1.45 17.01
N TYR A 288 -10.39 0.52 16.23
CA TYR A 288 -9.61 -0.17 15.22
C TYR A 288 -10.42 -0.55 13.99
N ASP A 289 -9.71 -0.59 12.86
CA ASP A 289 -10.17 -1.14 11.60
C ASP A 289 -9.35 -2.38 11.23
N GLU A 290 -9.98 -3.35 10.59
CA GLU A 290 -9.38 -4.63 10.19
C GLU A 290 -9.19 -4.69 8.68
N PHE A 291 -7.99 -5.10 8.25
CA PHE A 291 -7.64 -5.23 6.84
C PHE A 291 -6.94 -6.57 6.58
N SER A 292 -7.37 -7.27 5.56
CA SER A 292 -6.75 -8.52 5.11
C SER A 292 -6.19 -8.29 3.71
N THR A 293 -5.03 -7.64 3.64
CA THR A 293 -4.39 -7.20 2.39
C THR A 293 -3.14 -7.98 2.02
N ALA A 294 -2.76 -8.98 2.83
CA ALA A 294 -1.61 -9.83 2.55
C ALA A 294 -1.97 -11.30 2.58
N VAL A 295 -1.28 -12.10 1.78
CA VAL A 295 -1.38 -13.55 1.79
C VAL A 295 -0.01 -14.20 1.93
N TYR A 296 0.10 -15.11 2.88
CA TYR A 296 1.24 -16.01 3.00
C TYR A 296 1.02 -17.27 2.17
N GLY A 297 2.07 -17.69 1.48
CA GLY A 297 2.08 -18.95 0.77
C GLY A 297 3.48 -19.49 0.55
N ILE A 298 3.58 -20.76 0.17
CA ILE A 298 4.84 -21.41 -0.17
C ILE A 298 5.07 -21.24 -1.66
N THR A 299 6.11 -20.48 -2.02
CA THR A 299 6.56 -20.25 -3.40
C THR A 299 7.65 -21.24 -3.75
N MET A 300 7.56 -21.86 -4.93
CA MET A 300 8.51 -22.85 -5.43
C MET A 300 9.45 -22.24 -6.47
N ASN A 301 10.77 -22.41 -6.30
CA ASN A 301 11.75 -22.05 -7.30
C ASN A 301 11.75 -23.06 -8.45
N THR A 302 11.06 -22.74 -9.54
CA THR A 302 10.96 -23.64 -10.70
C THR A 302 12.18 -23.65 -11.60
N SER A 303 13.19 -22.82 -11.34
CA SER A 303 14.51 -22.92 -11.96
C SER A 303 15.38 -23.99 -11.31
N ASN A 304 15.07 -24.38 -10.07
CA ASN A 304 15.74 -25.48 -9.37
C ASN A 304 15.39 -26.83 -10.04
N SER A 305 16.38 -27.71 -10.18
CA SER A 305 16.26 -29.01 -10.86
C SER A 305 15.08 -29.86 -10.35
N ILE A 306 14.82 -29.83 -9.03
CA ILE A 306 13.77 -30.63 -8.39
C ILE A 306 12.34 -30.09 -8.62
N PHE A 307 12.20 -28.77 -8.76
CA PHE A 307 10.89 -28.10 -8.98
C PHE A 307 10.66 -27.69 -10.44
N LYS A 308 11.63 -27.91 -11.32
CA LYS A 308 11.47 -27.71 -12.76
C LYS A 308 10.38 -28.63 -13.34
N SER A 309 10.31 -29.87 -12.86
CA SER A 309 9.23 -30.80 -13.18
C SER A 309 7.98 -30.45 -12.38
N ASP A 310 6.80 -30.48 -13.01
CA ASP A 310 5.50 -30.28 -12.39
C ASP A 310 5.11 -31.40 -11.39
N LYS A 311 5.68 -32.58 -11.54
CA LYS A 311 5.31 -33.76 -10.75
C LYS A 311 5.53 -33.57 -9.24
N LEU A 312 6.69 -33.01 -8.83
CA LEU A 312 6.94 -32.74 -7.42
C LEU A 312 6.06 -31.61 -6.91
N ARG A 313 5.85 -30.55 -7.71
CA ARG A 313 4.95 -29.47 -7.35
C ARG A 313 3.52 -29.97 -7.11
N TYR A 314 3.01 -30.83 -7.99
CA TYR A 314 1.69 -31.46 -7.83
C TYR A 314 1.65 -32.39 -6.61
N ALA A 315 2.72 -33.14 -6.34
CA ALA A 315 2.78 -33.98 -5.16
C ALA A 315 2.61 -33.16 -3.87
N LEU A 316 3.35 -32.06 -3.74
CA LEU A 316 3.24 -31.17 -2.58
C LEU A 316 1.88 -30.47 -2.52
N LEU A 317 1.38 -29.97 -3.66
CA LEU A 317 0.08 -29.30 -3.74
C LEU A 317 -1.06 -30.22 -3.29
N TYR A 318 -1.14 -31.45 -3.82
CA TYR A 318 -2.20 -32.41 -3.45
C TYR A 318 -2.01 -33.01 -2.05
N ALA A 319 -0.80 -33.03 -1.50
CA ALA A 319 -0.52 -33.46 -0.14
C ALA A 319 -0.91 -32.41 0.92
N THR A 320 -1.04 -31.14 0.53
CA THR A 320 -1.30 -30.04 1.44
C THR A 320 -2.79 -29.88 1.71
N ASP A 321 -3.18 -29.95 2.97
CA ASP A 321 -4.52 -29.61 3.46
C ASP A 321 -4.41 -28.42 4.43
N THR A 322 -4.64 -27.23 3.92
CA THR A 322 -4.58 -26.01 4.73
C THR A 322 -5.77 -25.87 5.69
N ALA A 323 -6.88 -26.58 5.43
CA ALA A 323 -8.05 -26.55 6.31
C ALA A 323 -7.82 -27.28 7.65
N GLU A 324 -6.83 -28.19 7.71
CA GLU A 324 -6.44 -28.89 8.94
C GLU A 324 -5.41 -28.13 9.79
N LEU A 325 -4.96 -26.94 9.34
CA LEU A 325 -3.94 -26.17 10.05
C LEU A 325 -4.56 -25.33 11.18
N GLU A 326 -3.88 -25.32 12.32
CA GLU A 326 -4.14 -24.33 13.36
C GLU A 326 -3.54 -22.99 12.93
N MET A 327 -4.38 -21.96 12.86
CA MET A 327 -3.94 -20.61 12.52
C MET A 327 -3.70 -19.79 13.78
N PRO A 328 -2.58 -19.03 13.85
CA PRO A 328 -2.36 -18.09 14.93
C PRO A 328 -3.43 -16.98 14.91
N PHE A 329 -3.51 -16.22 16.01
CA PHE A 329 -4.39 -15.05 16.07
C PHE A 329 -4.04 -14.05 14.96
N GLY A 330 -5.06 -13.50 14.29
CA GLY A 330 -4.89 -12.56 13.16
C GLY A 330 -4.57 -13.23 11.83
N TYR A 331 -4.62 -14.59 11.77
CA TYR A 331 -4.46 -15.32 10.51
C TYR A 331 -5.69 -16.17 10.23
N THR A 332 -6.07 -16.24 8.97
CA THR A 332 -7.16 -17.09 8.48
C THR A 332 -6.69 -17.93 7.30
N VAL A 333 -7.24 -19.15 7.16
CA VAL A 333 -6.87 -20.03 6.04
C VAL A 333 -7.12 -19.34 4.71
N ALA A 334 -6.09 -19.27 3.86
CA ALA A 334 -6.22 -18.67 2.53
C ALA A 334 -6.96 -19.62 1.57
N ASP A 335 -7.91 -19.09 0.83
CA ASP A 335 -8.61 -19.78 -0.24
C ASP A 335 -8.19 -19.34 -1.64
N GLY A 336 -7.13 -18.55 -1.73
CA GLY A 336 -6.51 -18.08 -2.96
C GLY A 336 -5.28 -17.21 -2.74
N ALA A 337 -4.74 -16.65 -3.81
CA ALA A 337 -3.58 -15.76 -3.81
C ALA A 337 -3.97 -14.27 -3.67
N VAL A 338 -5.23 -13.92 -3.88
CA VAL A 338 -5.75 -12.55 -3.74
C VAL A 338 -6.53 -12.45 -2.43
N PRO A 339 -6.17 -11.55 -1.50
CA PRO A 339 -6.79 -11.50 -0.17
C PRO A 339 -8.18 -10.83 -0.17
N PRO A 340 -8.97 -11.03 0.92
CA PRO A 340 -10.37 -10.59 1.00
C PRO A 340 -10.61 -9.08 0.94
N SER A 341 -9.64 -8.26 1.35
CA SER A 341 -9.81 -6.79 1.33
C SER A 341 -9.68 -6.19 -0.07
N VAL A 342 -9.24 -6.97 -1.08
CA VAL A 342 -9.26 -6.52 -2.47
C VAL A 342 -10.71 -6.41 -2.94
N LYS A 343 -11.11 -5.20 -3.34
CA LYS A 343 -12.49 -4.89 -3.74
C LYS A 343 -12.54 -3.78 -4.78
N ASN A 344 -13.61 -3.75 -5.55
CA ASN A 344 -13.98 -2.68 -6.44
C ASN A 344 -15.47 -2.30 -6.25
N SER A 345 -16.08 -1.61 -7.20
CA SER A 345 -17.49 -1.20 -7.10
C SER A 345 -18.48 -2.38 -7.04
N LEU A 346 -18.07 -3.59 -7.46
CA LEU A 346 -18.89 -4.80 -7.41
C LEU A 346 -18.85 -5.50 -6.05
N GLY A 347 -17.87 -5.17 -5.21
CA GLY A 347 -17.61 -5.79 -3.92
C GLY A 347 -16.24 -6.47 -3.82
N SER A 348 -16.04 -7.26 -2.75
CA SER A 348 -14.80 -8.01 -2.56
C SER A 348 -14.57 -9.00 -3.72
N TYR A 349 -13.32 -9.06 -4.20
CA TYR A 349 -12.93 -10.02 -5.24
C TYR A 349 -13.37 -11.45 -4.87
N ARG A 350 -13.12 -11.89 -3.63
CA ARG A 350 -13.49 -13.23 -3.16
C ARG A 350 -14.99 -13.49 -3.22
N ASP A 351 -15.82 -12.52 -2.88
CA ASP A 351 -17.28 -12.66 -2.91
C ASP A 351 -17.81 -12.70 -4.35
N VAL A 352 -17.26 -11.84 -5.22
CA VAL A 352 -17.72 -11.72 -6.62
C VAL A 352 -17.34 -12.93 -7.45
N VAL A 353 -16.10 -13.45 -7.34
CA VAL A 353 -15.65 -14.60 -8.12
C VAL A 353 -16.21 -15.93 -7.60
N GLY A 354 -16.72 -15.98 -6.38
CA GLY A 354 -17.55 -17.06 -5.83
C GLY A 354 -16.91 -18.44 -5.74
N SER A 355 -15.60 -18.58 -5.93
CA SER A 355 -14.92 -19.88 -5.96
C SER A 355 -13.57 -19.83 -5.25
N LYS A 356 -13.30 -20.89 -4.47
CA LYS A 356 -11.97 -21.12 -3.91
C LYS A 356 -11.02 -21.52 -5.03
N ALA A 357 -9.87 -20.86 -5.09
CA ALA A 357 -8.84 -21.18 -6.05
C ALA A 357 -7.97 -22.37 -5.59
N VAL A 358 -7.91 -22.64 -4.29
CA VAL A 358 -7.10 -23.75 -3.73
C VAL A 358 -7.55 -25.13 -4.25
N VAL A 359 -6.55 -25.97 -4.50
CA VAL A 359 -6.77 -27.34 -4.95
C VAL A 359 -7.15 -28.20 -3.75
N LYS A 360 -8.17 -29.04 -3.90
CA LYS A 360 -8.55 -29.99 -2.85
C LYS A 360 -7.46 -31.05 -2.67
N PRO A 361 -7.10 -31.38 -1.43
CA PRO A 361 -6.15 -32.46 -1.13
C PRO A 361 -6.59 -33.81 -1.73
N ASP A 362 -5.62 -34.57 -2.23
CA ASP A 362 -5.86 -35.92 -2.81
C ASP A 362 -4.61 -36.77 -2.61
N GLU A 363 -4.63 -37.62 -1.60
CA GLU A 363 -3.47 -38.43 -1.21
C GLU A 363 -3.02 -39.41 -2.31
N ILE A 364 -3.95 -39.93 -3.12
CA ILE A 364 -3.62 -40.85 -4.21
C ILE A 364 -2.87 -40.09 -5.32
N LYS A 365 -3.37 -38.92 -5.71
CA LYS A 365 -2.70 -38.08 -6.69
C LYS A 365 -1.36 -37.58 -6.16
N ALA A 366 -1.29 -37.15 -4.90
CA ALA A 366 -0.08 -36.71 -4.25
C ALA A 366 1.01 -37.81 -4.29
N TYR A 367 0.68 -39.02 -3.83
CA TYR A 367 1.62 -40.10 -3.81
C TYR A 367 2.05 -40.55 -5.22
N THR A 368 1.11 -40.64 -6.17
CA THR A 368 1.40 -41.03 -7.56
C THR A 368 2.33 -40.01 -8.22
N ALA A 369 2.08 -38.71 -8.03
CA ALA A 369 2.93 -37.66 -8.53
C ALA A 369 4.33 -37.70 -7.89
N TYR A 370 4.40 -37.93 -6.57
CA TYR A 370 5.66 -38.06 -5.84
C TYR A 370 6.52 -39.23 -6.35
N GLN A 371 5.93 -40.41 -6.49
CA GLN A 371 6.64 -41.59 -7.04
C GLN A 371 7.16 -41.30 -8.46
N SER A 372 6.37 -40.63 -9.28
CA SER A 372 6.78 -40.22 -10.62
C SER A 372 7.92 -39.16 -10.61
N ALA A 373 7.95 -38.28 -9.61
CA ALA A 373 9.03 -37.29 -9.43
C ALA A 373 10.32 -37.98 -8.98
N CYS A 374 10.25 -38.89 -8.00
CA CYS A 374 11.39 -39.65 -7.45
C CYS A 374 12.11 -40.50 -8.51
N ALA A 375 11.43 -40.91 -9.56
CA ALA A 375 12.07 -41.65 -10.65
C ALA A 375 13.11 -40.81 -11.47
N GLY A 376 13.08 -39.50 -11.33
CA GLY A 376 13.95 -38.59 -12.08
C GLY A 376 14.75 -37.59 -11.24
N ILE A 377 14.66 -37.67 -9.91
CA ILE A 377 15.33 -36.76 -8.97
C ILE A 377 16.28 -37.58 -8.09
N ASP A 378 17.50 -37.07 -7.87
CA ASP A 378 18.43 -37.69 -6.91
C ASP A 378 17.83 -37.60 -5.49
N LYS A 379 17.95 -38.72 -4.73
CA LYS A 379 17.48 -38.76 -3.35
C LYS A 379 18.16 -37.70 -2.46
N ALA A 380 19.44 -37.38 -2.71
CA ALA A 380 20.17 -36.36 -1.98
C ALA A 380 19.54 -34.98 -2.19
N ASP A 381 19.08 -34.67 -3.40
CA ASP A 381 18.41 -33.41 -3.72
C ASP A 381 17.06 -33.28 -2.98
N LEU A 382 16.30 -34.39 -2.86
CA LEU A 382 15.04 -34.39 -2.10
C LEU A 382 15.23 -34.14 -0.61
N TYR A 383 16.37 -34.53 -0.04
CA TYR A 383 16.69 -34.26 1.37
C TYR A 383 17.20 -32.82 1.60
N SER A 384 17.53 -32.08 0.54
CA SER A 384 17.99 -30.69 0.61
C SER A 384 16.87 -29.66 0.54
N VAL A 385 15.60 -30.09 0.39
CA VAL A 385 14.47 -29.17 0.26
C VAL A 385 14.25 -28.43 1.57
N ASN A 386 14.30 -27.12 1.48
CA ASN A 386 14.16 -26.23 2.63
C ASN A 386 13.30 -25.01 2.26
N ILE A 387 12.46 -24.59 3.20
CA ILE A 387 11.71 -23.33 3.11
C ILE A 387 12.55 -22.25 3.79
N ILE A 388 12.90 -21.20 3.07
CA ILE A 388 13.46 -19.99 3.69
C ILE A 388 12.31 -19.07 4.13
N ALA A 389 12.45 -18.43 5.29
CA ALA A 389 11.49 -17.51 5.89
C ALA A 389 12.24 -16.36 6.59
N VAL A 390 11.59 -15.23 6.79
CA VAL A 390 12.20 -14.08 7.47
C VAL A 390 12.05 -14.22 8.99
N GLU A 391 13.16 -14.11 9.72
CA GLU A 391 13.17 -14.13 11.18
C GLU A 391 12.32 -13.00 11.79
N ASN A 392 11.72 -13.23 12.95
CA ASN A 392 10.82 -12.34 13.68
C ASN A 392 9.49 -11.99 12.94
N ARG A 393 9.49 -11.90 11.60
CA ARG A 393 8.30 -11.58 10.81
C ARG A 393 7.43 -12.80 10.55
N ASP A 394 8.05 -13.92 10.14
CA ASP A 394 7.34 -15.10 9.62
C ASP A 394 7.25 -16.24 10.66
N GLU A 395 7.83 -16.08 11.85
CA GLU A 395 7.90 -17.14 12.86
C GLU A 395 6.51 -17.57 13.34
N GLU A 396 5.59 -16.64 13.52
CA GLU A 396 4.24 -16.94 14.03
C GLU A 396 3.45 -17.83 13.05
N ILE A 397 3.43 -17.49 11.77
CA ILE A 397 2.79 -18.32 10.73
C ILE A 397 3.62 -19.56 10.39
N GLY A 398 4.91 -19.54 10.67
CA GLY A 398 5.81 -20.67 10.49
C GLY A 398 5.41 -21.91 11.29
N GLU A 399 4.73 -21.76 12.43
CA GLU A 399 4.18 -22.89 13.17
C GLU A 399 3.10 -23.63 12.36
N SER A 400 2.20 -22.90 11.67
CA SER A 400 1.22 -23.51 10.75
C SER A 400 1.91 -24.17 9.56
N VAL A 401 2.99 -23.57 9.03
CA VAL A 401 3.80 -24.15 7.94
C VAL A 401 4.43 -25.48 8.38
N LYS A 402 4.89 -25.62 9.62
CA LYS A 402 5.38 -26.90 10.15
C LYS A 402 4.32 -28.00 10.08
N GLY A 403 3.04 -27.66 10.25
CA GLY A 403 1.93 -28.57 10.02
C GLY A 403 1.89 -29.11 8.58
N ILE A 404 2.16 -28.24 7.59
CA ILE A 404 2.28 -28.66 6.17
C ILE A 404 3.46 -29.62 6.00
N LEU A 405 4.61 -29.31 6.60
CA LEU A 405 5.79 -30.20 6.51
C LEU A 405 5.50 -31.58 7.11
N GLN A 406 4.74 -31.65 8.20
CA GLN A 406 4.29 -32.92 8.79
C GLN A 406 3.35 -33.69 7.85
N GLN A 407 2.44 -33.01 7.15
CA GLN A 407 1.59 -33.64 6.13
C GLN A 407 2.42 -34.21 4.97
N TRP A 408 3.42 -33.47 4.46
CA TRP A 408 4.32 -33.97 3.41
C TRP A 408 5.13 -35.18 3.88
N GLN A 409 5.62 -35.15 5.10
CA GLN A 409 6.31 -36.30 5.69
C GLN A 409 5.38 -37.53 5.82
N ALA A 410 4.17 -37.33 6.35
CA ALA A 410 3.23 -38.42 6.58
C ALA A 410 2.70 -39.06 5.28
N LYS A 411 2.32 -38.22 4.30
CA LYS A 411 1.67 -38.64 3.05
C LYS A 411 2.67 -39.07 1.96
N LEU A 412 3.87 -38.47 1.92
CA LEU A 412 4.86 -38.69 0.86
C LEU A 412 6.16 -39.35 1.37
N GLY A 413 6.43 -39.30 2.66
CA GLY A 413 7.75 -39.66 3.22
C GLY A 413 8.82 -38.65 2.91
N MET A 414 8.43 -37.43 2.54
CA MET A 414 9.35 -36.36 2.20
C MET A 414 9.68 -35.50 3.42
N TYR A 415 10.96 -35.35 3.71
CA TYR A 415 11.43 -34.46 4.76
C TYR A 415 11.76 -33.07 4.14
N CYS A 416 11.25 -32.03 4.79
CA CYS A 416 11.53 -30.65 4.44
C CYS A 416 11.72 -29.87 5.73
N SER A 417 12.62 -28.88 5.73
CA SER A 417 12.86 -27.99 6.87
C SER A 417 12.41 -26.56 6.57
N ILE A 418 12.30 -25.74 7.62
CA ILE A 418 12.15 -24.30 7.51
C ILE A 418 13.33 -23.64 8.22
N SER A 419 13.92 -22.64 7.59
CA SER A 419 15.02 -21.84 8.12
C SER A 419 14.64 -20.37 8.14
N TYR A 420 14.80 -19.74 9.30
CA TYR A 420 14.60 -18.31 9.47
C TYR A 420 15.93 -17.59 9.28
N ILE A 421 15.93 -16.57 8.42
CA ILE A 421 17.09 -15.77 8.02
C ILE A 421 16.72 -14.30 8.07
N SER A 422 17.73 -13.41 8.10
CA SER A 422 17.48 -11.97 8.06
C SER A 422 16.75 -11.56 6.77
N GLU A 423 15.98 -10.49 6.82
CA GLU A 423 15.24 -10.00 5.64
C GLU A 423 16.19 -9.68 4.48
N SER A 424 17.34 -9.07 4.76
CA SER A 424 18.37 -8.78 3.75
C SER A 424 18.90 -10.04 3.09
N GLU A 425 19.17 -11.12 3.84
CA GLU A 425 19.62 -12.40 3.28
C GLU A 425 18.49 -13.08 2.48
N TYR A 426 17.26 -12.99 2.95
CA TYR A 426 16.08 -13.52 2.26
C TYR A 426 15.92 -12.86 0.88
N ASP A 427 15.98 -11.53 0.82
CA ASP A 427 15.87 -10.78 -0.44
C ASP A 427 17.00 -11.09 -1.40
N GLU A 428 18.24 -11.21 -0.90
CA GLU A 428 19.38 -11.60 -1.70
C GLU A 428 19.20 -12.99 -2.32
N LYS A 429 18.76 -13.97 -1.52
CA LYS A 429 18.48 -15.34 -2.00
C LYS A 429 17.35 -15.37 -3.04
N LEU A 430 16.26 -14.62 -2.83
CA LEU A 430 15.20 -14.51 -3.84
C LEU A 430 15.73 -13.89 -5.14
N LYS A 431 16.48 -12.81 -5.05
CA LYS A 431 17.08 -12.11 -6.20
C LYS A 431 18.02 -12.99 -7.01
N ASN A 432 18.80 -13.82 -6.34
CA ASN A 432 19.81 -14.69 -6.97
C ASN A 432 19.25 -16.08 -7.35
N GLY A 433 18.08 -16.47 -6.82
CA GLY A 433 17.49 -17.80 -7.00
C GLY A 433 18.14 -18.89 -6.13
N ASP A 434 18.79 -18.50 -5.04
CA ASP A 434 19.52 -19.39 -4.13
C ASP A 434 18.59 -19.98 -3.04
N TYR A 435 17.46 -20.52 -3.46
CA TYR A 435 16.47 -21.18 -2.60
C TYR A 435 15.79 -22.34 -3.33
N THR A 436 15.19 -23.23 -2.57
CA THR A 436 14.30 -24.28 -3.10
C THR A 436 12.84 -23.89 -2.96
N LEU A 437 12.41 -23.56 -1.74
CA LEU A 437 11.10 -23.04 -1.37
C LEU A 437 11.27 -21.76 -0.56
N ALA A 438 10.30 -20.87 -0.65
CA ALA A 438 10.24 -19.66 0.17
C ALA A 438 8.85 -19.49 0.78
N LEU A 439 8.79 -19.14 2.06
CA LEU A 439 7.57 -18.63 2.68
C LEU A 439 7.43 -17.17 2.26
N THR A 440 6.53 -16.91 1.33
CA THR A 440 6.37 -15.61 0.70
C THR A 440 5.13 -14.91 1.24
N ARG A 441 5.29 -13.67 1.66
CA ARG A 441 4.19 -12.75 1.94
C ARG A 441 3.95 -11.89 0.70
N LEU A 442 2.81 -12.11 0.03
CA LEU A 442 2.39 -11.27 -1.09
C LEU A 442 1.58 -10.09 -0.56
N ASN A 443 1.98 -8.89 -0.94
CA ASN A 443 1.27 -7.65 -0.68
C ASN A 443 0.89 -7.01 -2.02
N GLY A 444 -0.32 -6.46 -2.12
CA GLY A 444 -0.70 -5.63 -3.25
C GLY A 444 -0.15 -4.21 -3.08
N SER A 445 0.32 -3.60 -4.16
CA SER A 445 0.76 -2.20 -4.15
C SER A 445 -0.40 -1.21 -4.22
N TYR A 446 -1.58 -1.68 -4.59
CA TYR A 446 -2.86 -0.96 -4.60
C TYR A 446 -4.01 -1.98 -4.63
N ASN A 447 -5.23 -1.49 -4.43
CA ASN A 447 -6.43 -2.30 -4.30
C ASN A 447 -6.88 -2.89 -5.66
N CYS A 448 -6.19 -3.94 -6.11
CA CYS A 448 -6.44 -4.61 -7.39
C CYS A 448 -5.94 -6.06 -7.35
N PRO A 449 -6.64 -7.05 -7.94
CA PRO A 449 -6.17 -8.44 -7.99
C PRO A 449 -4.84 -8.61 -8.73
N GLU A 450 -4.63 -7.85 -9.80
CA GLU A 450 -3.40 -7.88 -10.61
C GLU A 450 -2.17 -7.52 -9.78
N ALA A 451 -2.30 -6.65 -8.77
CA ALA A 451 -1.20 -6.27 -7.89
C ALA A 451 -0.55 -7.47 -7.17
N TYR A 452 -1.33 -8.54 -6.95
CA TYR A 452 -0.85 -9.80 -6.37
C TYR A 452 -0.36 -10.77 -7.45
N LEU A 453 -1.14 -10.95 -8.50
CA LEU A 453 -0.91 -11.96 -9.52
C LEU A 453 0.30 -11.62 -10.40
N ASN A 454 0.59 -10.34 -10.63
CA ASN A 454 1.79 -9.88 -11.34
C ASN A 454 3.09 -10.31 -10.68
N SER A 455 3.09 -10.64 -9.38
CA SER A 455 4.25 -11.19 -8.66
C SER A 455 4.78 -12.49 -9.26
N PHE A 456 4.00 -13.18 -10.10
CA PHE A 456 4.38 -14.43 -10.76
C PHE A 456 4.62 -14.27 -12.27
N THR A 457 4.81 -13.04 -12.73
CA THR A 457 5.28 -12.78 -14.11
C THR A 457 6.81 -12.80 -14.17
N GLY A 458 7.37 -13.10 -15.35
CA GLY A 458 8.82 -13.17 -15.54
C GLY A 458 9.55 -11.85 -15.31
N ASN A 459 8.85 -10.74 -15.40
CA ASN A 459 9.41 -9.41 -15.16
C ASN A 459 9.65 -9.15 -13.66
N VAL A 460 8.85 -9.75 -12.79
CA VAL A 460 8.91 -9.55 -11.32
C VAL A 460 9.69 -10.67 -10.65
N ASN A 461 9.39 -11.92 -10.98
CA ASN A 461 10.02 -13.09 -10.36
C ASN A 461 10.36 -14.17 -11.40
N LYS A 462 11.57 -14.09 -11.96
CA LYS A 462 12.03 -15.05 -12.99
C LYS A 462 12.17 -16.50 -12.50
N TYR A 463 12.29 -16.73 -11.19
CA TYR A 463 12.52 -18.06 -10.61
C TYR A 463 11.23 -18.84 -10.30
N SER A 464 10.11 -18.11 -10.17
CA SER A 464 8.78 -18.70 -9.96
C SER A 464 7.78 -18.25 -11.01
N ALA A 465 8.27 -17.66 -12.12
CA ALA A 465 7.43 -17.11 -13.17
C ALA A 465 6.55 -18.17 -13.82
N MET A 466 5.31 -17.81 -14.04
CA MET A 466 4.36 -18.56 -14.85
C MET A 466 4.70 -18.44 -16.34
N ASN A 467 4.02 -19.21 -17.16
CA ASN A 467 4.21 -19.20 -18.62
C ASN A 467 3.59 -17.94 -19.29
N SER A 468 3.84 -17.80 -20.59
CA SER A 468 3.33 -16.67 -21.39
C SER A 468 1.80 -16.58 -21.44
N ASP A 469 1.07 -17.68 -21.29
CA ASP A 469 -0.40 -17.65 -21.35
C ASP A 469 -0.98 -17.05 -20.06
N TYR A 470 -0.33 -17.26 -18.94
CA TYR A 470 -0.65 -16.56 -17.69
C TYR A 470 -0.43 -15.05 -17.82
N SER A 471 0.72 -14.63 -18.37
CA SER A 471 1.00 -13.20 -18.57
C SER A 471 0.00 -12.56 -19.51
N LYS A 472 -0.45 -13.28 -20.57
CA LYS A 472 -1.52 -12.80 -21.46
C LYS A 472 -2.89 -12.70 -20.79
N LEU A 473 -3.18 -13.53 -19.78
CA LEU A 473 -4.42 -13.39 -19.00
C LEU A 473 -4.39 -12.09 -18.18
N LEU A 474 -3.28 -11.79 -17.53
CA LEU A 474 -3.14 -10.55 -16.78
C LEU A 474 -3.11 -9.32 -17.68
N GLU A 475 -2.45 -9.39 -18.84
CA GLU A 475 -2.51 -8.34 -19.86
C GLU A 475 -3.94 -8.08 -20.34
N LYS A 476 -4.75 -9.13 -20.56
CA LYS A 476 -6.15 -8.97 -20.88
C LYS A 476 -6.98 -8.44 -19.71
N ALA A 477 -6.61 -8.78 -18.47
CA ALA A 477 -7.31 -8.28 -17.30
C ALA A 477 -7.15 -6.76 -17.18
N SER A 478 -5.91 -6.27 -17.30
CA SER A 478 -5.66 -4.82 -17.30
C SER A 478 -6.31 -4.08 -18.46
N GLN A 479 -6.60 -4.76 -19.59
CA GLN A 479 -7.28 -4.22 -20.75
C GLN A 479 -8.77 -4.56 -20.79
N ALA A 480 -9.33 -5.05 -19.69
CA ALA A 480 -10.74 -5.42 -19.63
C ALA A 480 -11.65 -4.21 -19.86
N LYS A 481 -12.82 -4.48 -20.43
CA LYS A 481 -13.82 -3.42 -20.70
C LYS A 481 -14.51 -2.90 -19.44
N ASP A 482 -14.54 -3.72 -18.39
CA ASP A 482 -15.18 -3.42 -17.12
C ASP A 482 -14.57 -4.28 -15.98
N GLU A 483 -14.83 -3.87 -14.74
CA GLU A 483 -14.36 -4.53 -13.52
C GLU A 483 -14.80 -6.01 -13.38
N LYS A 484 -15.91 -6.38 -14.02
CA LYS A 484 -16.40 -7.76 -13.97
C LYS A 484 -15.57 -8.68 -14.87
N GLU A 485 -15.23 -8.22 -16.06
CA GLU A 485 -14.35 -8.96 -16.97
C GLU A 485 -12.93 -9.07 -16.39
N GLU A 486 -12.42 -7.99 -15.80
CA GLU A 486 -11.16 -7.97 -15.05
C GLU A 486 -11.12 -9.06 -13.97
N TYR A 487 -12.10 -9.09 -13.09
CA TYR A 487 -12.19 -10.08 -12.01
C TYR A 487 -12.26 -11.52 -12.55
N GLU A 488 -12.99 -11.75 -13.63
CA GLU A 488 -13.08 -13.09 -14.23
C GLU A 488 -11.75 -13.53 -14.87
N LEU A 489 -11.01 -12.64 -15.51
CA LEU A 489 -9.68 -12.92 -16.08
C LEU A 489 -8.65 -13.16 -14.98
N CYS A 490 -8.67 -12.36 -13.93
CA CYS A 490 -7.84 -12.56 -12.74
C CYS A 490 -8.14 -13.90 -12.05
N ARG A 491 -9.42 -14.30 -11.96
CA ARG A 491 -9.81 -15.60 -11.42
C ARG A 491 -9.22 -16.77 -12.24
N GLN A 492 -9.19 -16.63 -13.56
CA GLN A 492 -8.57 -17.65 -14.43
C GLN A 492 -7.06 -17.71 -14.22
N ALA A 493 -6.39 -16.56 -14.12
CA ALA A 493 -4.95 -16.48 -13.83
C ALA A 493 -4.63 -17.06 -12.44
N GLU A 494 -5.36 -16.70 -11.41
CA GLU A 494 -5.19 -17.22 -10.06
C GLU A 494 -5.35 -18.75 -10.01
N LYS A 495 -6.38 -19.26 -10.64
CA LYS A 495 -6.61 -20.71 -10.74
C LYS A 495 -5.45 -21.41 -11.46
N GLN A 496 -4.92 -20.82 -12.53
CA GLN A 496 -3.77 -21.37 -13.26
C GLN A 496 -2.53 -21.38 -12.38
N LEU A 497 -2.23 -20.29 -11.66
CA LEU A 497 -1.10 -20.18 -10.74
C LEU A 497 -1.11 -21.30 -9.68
N ILE A 498 -2.23 -21.44 -8.98
CA ILE A 498 -2.38 -22.39 -7.89
C ILE A 498 -2.38 -23.83 -8.43
N SER A 499 -3.08 -24.10 -9.53
CA SER A 499 -3.11 -25.45 -10.11
C SER A 499 -1.77 -25.91 -10.70
N ASP A 500 -0.88 -25.03 -11.11
CA ASP A 500 0.50 -25.34 -11.52
C ASP A 500 1.39 -25.70 -10.33
N GLY A 501 0.98 -25.36 -9.09
CA GLY A 501 1.71 -25.67 -7.86
C GLY A 501 2.91 -24.75 -7.61
N ARG A 502 3.02 -23.60 -8.27
CA ARG A 502 4.11 -22.63 -8.02
C ARG A 502 3.93 -21.82 -6.76
N PHE A 503 2.68 -21.68 -6.35
CA PHE A 503 2.30 -21.03 -5.11
C PHE A 503 1.23 -21.85 -4.40
N ILE A 504 1.48 -22.21 -3.15
CA ILE A 504 0.50 -22.87 -2.27
C ILE A 504 0.05 -21.82 -1.26
N PRO A 505 -1.15 -21.24 -1.39
CA PRO A 505 -1.69 -20.30 -0.41
C PRO A 505 -1.83 -20.98 0.95
N VAL A 506 -1.42 -20.31 2.02
CA VAL A 506 -1.47 -20.83 3.40
C VAL A 506 -2.43 -20.01 4.25
N ALA A 507 -2.19 -18.72 4.38
CA ALA A 507 -2.99 -17.88 5.26
C ALA A 507 -3.11 -16.44 4.74
N TYR A 508 -4.27 -15.83 4.94
CA TYR A 508 -4.42 -14.40 4.94
C TYR A 508 -4.01 -13.84 6.30
N VAL A 509 -3.33 -12.70 6.31
CA VAL A 509 -3.00 -11.99 7.54
C VAL A 509 -3.91 -10.78 7.71
N THR A 510 -4.48 -10.64 8.91
CA THR A 510 -5.23 -9.45 9.29
C THR A 510 -4.29 -8.45 9.94
N GLU A 511 -4.23 -7.26 9.38
CA GLU A 511 -3.61 -6.07 9.97
C GLU A 511 -4.71 -5.22 10.61
N TYR A 512 -4.36 -4.61 11.73
CA TYR A 512 -5.25 -3.75 12.50
C TYR A 512 -4.65 -2.34 12.53
N PHE A 513 -5.37 -1.38 11.97
CA PHE A 513 -5.08 0.02 12.22
C PHE A 513 -5.78 0.42 13.51
N ILE A 514 -5.03 0.75 14.53
CA ILE A 514 -5.51 0.99 15.88
C ILE A 514 -5.26 2.44 16.24
N SER A 515 -6.24 3.13 16.76
CA SER A 515 -6.13 4.51 17.26
C SER A 515 -6.66 4.64 18.68
N THR A 516 -6.21 5.67 19.39
CA THR A 516 -6.74 6.01 20.69
C THR A 516 -8.19 6.52 20.55
N LYS A 517 -9.02 6.35 21.58
CA LYS A 517 -10.44 6.76 21.56
C LYS A 517 -10.68 8.25 21.37
N ASN A 518 -9.66 9.03 21.66
CA ASN A 518 -9.71 10.47 21.51
C ASN A 518 -9.60 10.92 20.04
N CYS A 519 -9.33 9.98 19.11
CA CYS A 519 -9.15 10.26 17.70
C CYS A 519 -10.39 9.90 16.90
N GLU A 520 -10.72 10.73 15.94
CA GLU A 520 -11.76 10.46 14.93
C GLU A 520 -11.25 10.83 13.53
N ASN A 521 -11.86 10.24 12.50
CA ASN A 521 -11.65 10.58 11.09
C ASN A 521 -10.21 10.40 10.58
N ILE A 522 -9.43 9.49 11.15
CA ILE A 522 -8.16 9.07 10.58
C ILE A 522 -8.46 7.97 9.55
N ILE A 523 -8.00 8.12 8.31
CA ILE A 523 -8.22 7.14 7.26
C ILE A 523 -6.90 6.41 6.99
N TYR A 524 -6.92 5.10 7.01
CA TYR A 524 -5.77 4.25 6.70
C TYR A 524 -6.01 3.47 5.41
N ASP A 525 -5.09 3.60 4.47
CA ASP A 525 -5.05 2.72 3.29
C ASP A 525 -4.06 1.57 3.52
N ALA A 526 -4.60 0.39 3.75
CA ALA A 526 -3.81 -0.79 4.10
C ALA A 526 -2.99 -1.35 2.91
N PHE A 527 -3.24 -0.94 1.66
CA PHE A 527 -2.45 -1.36 0.50
C PHE A 527 -1.16 -0.56 0.37
N THR A 528 -1.24 0.76 0.50
CA THR A 528 -0.08 1.65 0.39
C THR A 528 0.56 1.94 1.74
N GLY A 529 -0.17 1.75 2.84
CA GLY A 529 0.22 2.17 4.18
C GLY A 529 0.05 3.66 4.45
N GLN A 530 -0.61 4.39 3.54
CA GLN A 530 -0.88 5.81 3.73
C GLN A 530 -1.89 6.02 4.86
N VAL A 531 -1.68 7.08 5.64
CA VAL A 531 -2.62 7.55 6.67
C VAL A 531 -3.02 8.97 6.33
N ASP A 532 -4.29 9.20 6.08
CA ASP A 532 -4.83 10.53 5.83
C ASP A 532 -5.37 11.13 7.13
N TYR A 533 -4.68 12.16 7.61
CA TYR A 533 -5.04 12.91 8.80
C TYR A 533 -5.79 14.21 8.50
N ARG A 534 -6.14 14.53 7.25
CA ARG A 534 -6.73 15.86 6.92
C ARG A 534 -7.91 16.22 7.81
N ASN A 535 -8.83 15.30 8.00
CA ASN A 535 -10.04 15.50 8.78
C ASN A 535 -9.95 14.92 10.19
N ALA A 536 -8.75 14.55 10.63
CA ALA A 536 -8.55 13.94 11.92
C ALA A 536 -8.86 14.91 13.06
N LEU A 537 -9.61 14.43 14.05
CA LEU A 537 -9.98 15.16 15.24
C LEU A 537 -9.36 14.48 16.46
N TYR A 538 -9.02 15.28 17.46
CA TYR A 538 -8.54 14.80 18.75
C TYR A 538 -9.30 15.50 19.87
N PHE A 539 -9.93 14.76 20.76
CA PHE A 539 -10.73 15.24 21.87
C PHE A 539 -10.00 14.95 23.20
N ASP A 540 -9.81 15.98 24.05
CA ASP A 540 -9.17 15.86 25.38
C ASP A 540 -10.02 15.07 26.40
#